data_b81dd84b4e86587b9ae728ed187a5500
#
_entry.id   b81dd84b4e86587b9ae728ed187a5500
#
_cell.length_a   1.000
_cell.length_b   1.000
_cell.length_c   1.000
_cell.angle_alpha   90.00
_cell.angle_beta   90.00
_cell.angle_gamma   90.00
#
_symmetry.space_group_name_H-M   'P 1'
#
loop_
_entity.id
_entity.type
_entity.pdbx_description
1 polymer ?
#
loop_
_entity_poly.entity_id
_entity_poly.type
_entity_poly.pdbx_seq_one_letter_code
_entity_poly.pdbx_strand_id
1 'polypeptide(L)'
;MMKVALHVDYSDGSGVDVEATTPDLIAFERNFDKPFSIFAESMRLEYVLWLGWHALKRQGKTALEFDPWIETVGTVGLKESAEPPPLESGQLTGS
;
A
#
# COMPACT_ATOMS: atom_id res chain seq x y z
N MET A 1 -15.01 4.43 -2.70
CA MET A 1 -13.77 5.17 -2.52
C MET A 1 -12.58 4.28 -2.80
N MET A 2 -11.61 4.80 -3.53
CA MET A 2 -10.44 4.01 -3.90
C MET A 2 -9.40 4.05 -2.79
N LYS A 3 -8.99 2.88 -2.33
CA LYS A 3 -7.95 2.79 -1.31
C LYS A 3 -7.24 1.45 -1.42
N VAL A 4 -6.00 1.43 -0.96
CA VAL A 4 -5.19 0.22 -0.93
C VAL A 4 -4.69 0.05 0.49
N ALA A 5 -5.03 -1.07 1.10
CA ALA A 5 -4.61 -1.36 2.47
C ALA A 5 -3.31 -2.16 2.44
N LEU A 6 -2.36 -1.73 3.24
CA LEU A 6 -1.02 -2.32 3.28
C LEU A 6 -0.63 -2.62 4.70
N HIS A 7 0.21 -3.64 4.86
CA HIS A 7 0.80 -3.94 6.16
C HIS A 7 2.31 -3.95 6.01
N VAL A 8 2.99 -3.20 6.86
CA VAL A 8 4.45 -3.11 6.83
C VAL A 8 5.00 -3.67 8.12
N ASP A 9 5.89 -4.64 8.00
CA ASP A 9 6.63 -5.17 9.14
C ASP A 9 8.03 -4.59 9.11
N TYR A 10 8.44 -3.99 10.21
CA TYR A 10 9.77 -3.42 10.31
C TYR A 10 10.77 -4.45 10.84
N SER A 11 12.04 -4.23 10.53
CA SER A 11 13.07 -5.18 10.90
C SER A 11 13.27 -5.30 12.41
N ASP A 12 12.77 -4.34 13.18
CA ASP A 12 12.87 -4.39 14.65
C ASP A 12 11.74 -5.19 15.29
N GLY A 13 10.86 -5.78 14.48
CA GLY A 13 9.76 -6.59 15.00
C GLY A 13 8.43 -5.85 15.11
N SER A 14 8.42 -4.54 14.93
CA SER A 14 7.17 -3.79 14.97
C SER A 14 6.49 -3.84 13.61
N GLY A 15 5.24 -3.39 13.56
CA GLY A 15 4.49 -3.37 12.32
C GLY A 15 3.46 -2.26 12.33
N VAL A 16 2.96 -1.94 11.15
CA VAL A 16 1.95 -0.90 11.01
C VAL A 16 1.06 -1.22 9.83
N ASP A 17 -0.22 -0.96 10.00
CA ASP A 17 -1.18 -0.99 8.89
C ASP A 17 -1.35 0.43 8.37
N VAL A 18 -1.46 0.55 7.06
CA VAL A 18 -1.64 1.86 6.46
C VAL A 18 -2.57 1.73 5.26
N GLU A 19 -3.36 2.76 5.03
CA GLU A 19 -4.22 2.82 3.87
C GLU A 19 -3.78 3.95 2.96
N ALA A 20 -3.46 3.59 1.74
CA ALA A 20 -3.19 4.58 0.70
C ALA A 20 -4.52 4.97 0.06
N THR A 21 -4.75 6.26 -0.05
CA THR A 21 -5.99 6.76 -0.61
C THR A 21 -5.69 7.57 -1.85
N THR A 22 -6.69 8.25 -2.38
CA THR A 22 -6.55 8.95 -3.65
C THR A 22 -5.32 9.85 -3.76
N PRO A 23 -5.01 10.70 -2.76
CA PRO A 23 -3.79 11.52 -2.92
C PRO A 23 -2.52 10.69 -3.02
N ASP A 24 -2.48 9.53 -2.37
CA ASP A 24 -1.31 8.67 -2.46
C ASP A 24 -1.22 8.03 -3.84
N LEU A 25 -2.36 7.63 -4.39
CA LEU A 25 -2.38 7.00 -5.70
C LEU A 25 -2.03 8.00 -6.81
N ILE A 26 -2.50 9.23 -6.69
CA ILE A 26 -2.15 10.27 -7.64
C ILE A 26 -0.65 10.56 -7.57
N ALA A 27 -0.12 10.64 -6.34
CA ALA A 27 1.31 10.88 -6.17
C ALA A 27 2.13 9.74 -6.77
N PHE A 28 1.63 8.51 -6.63
CA PHE A 28 2.28 7.36 -7.23
C PHE A 28 2.36 7.50 -8.75
N GLU A 29 1.23 7.85 -9.37
CA GLU A 29 1.21 7.99 -10.82
C GLU A 29 2.16 9.07 -11.30
N ARG A 30 2.26 10.16 -10.55
CA ARG A 30 3.15 11.26 -10.91
C ARG A 30 4.62 10.88 -10.72
N ASN A 31 4.91 10.15 -9.66
CA ASN A 31 6.29 9.79 -9.35
C ASN A 31 6.87 8.79 -10.34
N PHE A 32 6.07 7.82 -10.74
CA PHE A 32 6.55 6.74 -11.61
C PHE A 32 6.16 6.96 -13.07
N ASP A 33 5.32 7.96 -13.34
CA ASP A 33 4.82 8.22 -14.68
C ASP A 33 4.15 6.99 -15.27
N LYS A 34 3.33 6.35 -14.44
CA LYS A 34 2.61 5.15 -14.84
C LYS A 34 1.22 5.19 -14.25
N PRO A 35 0.24 4.62 -14.95
CA PRO A 35 -1.12 4.56 -14.42
C PRO A 35 -1.17 3.61 -13.23
N PHE A 36 -2.10 3.88 -12.32
CA PHE A 36 -2.26 3.03 -11.15
C PHE A 36 -2.56 1.58 -11.53
N SER A 37 -3.17 1.36 -12.67
CA SER A 37 -3.46 0.01 -13.13
C SER A 37 -2.21 -0.86 -13.29
N ILE A 38 -1.01 -0.25 -13.28
CA ILE A 38 0.23 -1.03 -13.34
C ILE A 38 0.31 -2.02 -12.18
N PHE A 39 -0.36 -1.75 -11.06
CA PHE A 39 -0.38 -2.68 -9.94
C PHE A 39 -1.01 -4.01 -10.31
N ALA A 40 -1.99 -4.01 -11.21
CA ALA A 40 -2.63 -5.24 -11.64
C ALA A 40 -1.76 -6.01 -12.63
N GLU A 41 -0.89 -5.31 -13.34
CA GLU A 41 -0.08 -5.92 -14.38
C GLU A 41 1.29 -6.34 -13.87
N SER A 42 1.86 -5.55 -12.99
CA SER A 42 3.24 -5.75 -12.57
C SER A 42 3.39 -5.23 -11.14
N MET A 43 3.11 -6.08 -10.17
CA MET A 43 3.19 -5.67 -8.78
C MET A 43 4.65 -5.74 -8.32
N ARG A 44 5.37 -4.64 -8.54
CA ARG A 44 6.76 -4.57 -8.15
C ARG A 44 6.86 -4.15 -6.69
N LEU A 45 7.86 -4.71 -6.02
CA LEU A 45 8.08 -4.40 -4.61
C LEU A 45 8.28 -2.90 -4.39
N GLU A 46 9.01 -2.27 -5.30
CA GLU A 46 9.27 -0.84 -5.18
C GLU A 46 7.98 -0.04 -5.22
N TYR A 47 7.04 -0.44 -6.06
CA TYR A 47 5.75 0.25 -6.15
C TYR A 47 4.98 0.15 -4.85
N VAL A 48 4.93 -1.06 -4.29
CA VAL A 48 4.19 -1.29 -3.06
C VAL A 48 4.82 -0.52 -1.90
N LEU A 49 6.15 -0.60 -1.81
CA LEU A 49 6.87 0.10 -0.75
C LEU A 49 6.69 1.61 -0.86
N TRP A 50 6.81 2.15 -2.07
CA TRP A 50 6.69 3.60 -2.23
C TRP A 50 5.29 4.07 -1.85
N LEU A 51 4.29 3.31 -2.25
CA LEU A 51 2.92 3.69 -1.94
C LEU A 51 2.69 3.69 -0.43
N GLY A 52 3.16 2.64 0.25
CA GLY A 52 3.05 2.56 1.70
C GLY A 52 3.78 3.69 2.39
N TRP A 53 5.01 3.97 1.94
CA TRP A 53 5.80 5.06 2.51
C TRP A 53 5.10 6.41 2.34
N HIS A 54 4.59 6.68 1.14
CA HIS A 54 3.93 7.97 0.89
C HIS A 54 2.74 8.14 1.80
N ALA A 55 1.94 7.09 1.94
CA ALA A 55 0.78 7.15 2.81
C ALA A 55 1.16 7.38 4.27
N LEU A 56 2.21 6.67 4.73
CA LEU A 56 2.68 6.83 6.10
C LEU A 56 3.20 8.25 6.33
N LYS A 57 3.95 8.77 5.37
CA LYS A 57 4.50 10.12 5.54
C LYS A 57 3.40 11.16 5.53
N ARG A 58 2.43 11.01 4.64
CA ARG A 58 1.31 11.93 4.57
C ARG A 58 0.50 11.93 5.87
N GLN A 59 0.39 10.76 6.48
CA GLN A 59 -0.38 10.63 7.72
C GLN A 59 0.44 10.96 8.97
N GLY A 60 1.68 11.37 8.79
CA GLY A 60 2.51 11.77 9.91
C GLY A 60 3.08 10.60 10.70
N LYS A 61 3.07 9.40 10.14
CA LYS A 61 3.54 8.22 10.85
C LYS A 61 5.01 7.94 10.60
N THR A 62 5.65 8.63 9.67
CA THR A 62 7.08 8.59 9.49
C THR A 62 7.55 9.94 8.98
N ALA A 63 8.76 10.32 9.40
CA ALA A 63 9.40 11.54 8.92
C ALA A 63 10.54 11.22 7.96
N LEU A 64 10.82 9.94 7.74
CA LEU A 64 11.95 9.55 6.92
C LEU A 64 11.66 9.73 5.45
N GLU A 65 12.71 9.99 4.67
CA GLU A 65 12.62 9.92 3.23
C GLU A 65 12.54 8.47 2.80
N PHE A 66 12.23 8.24 1.53
CA PHE A 66 11.94 6.89 1.06
C PHE A 66 13.13 5.93 1.26
N ASP A 67 14.31 6.34 0.81
CA ASP A 67 15.46 5.43 0.86
C ASP A 67 15.84 5.04 2.28
N PRO A 68 15.99 5.99 3.22
CA PRO A 68 16.27 5.57 4.60
C PRO A 68 15.10 4.78 5.21
N TRP A 69 13.86 5.06 4.79
CA TRP A 69 12.73 4.32 5.33
C TRP A 69 12.76 2.85 4.93
N ILE A 70 13.08 2.56 3.65
CA ILE A 70 13.05 1.16 3.22
C ILE A 70 14.10 0.32 3.91
N GLU A 71 15.16 0.94 4.45
CA GLU A 71 16.16 0.20 5.20
C GLU A 71 15.63 -0.28 6.54
N THR A 72 14.52 0.26 7.01
CA THR A 72 13.92 -0.18 8.26
C THR A 72 12.87 -1.26 8.04
N VAL A 73 12.51 -1.54 6.81
CA VAL A 73 11.41 -2.45 6.48
C VAL A 73 11.90 -3.88 6.41
N GLY A 74 11.19 -4.78 7.08
CA GLY A 74 11.44 -6.20 6.95
C GLY A 74 10.64 -6.79 5.82
N THR A 75 9.32 -6.63 5.86
CA THR A 75 8.45 -7.11 4.79
C THR A 75 7.30 -6.13 4.61
N VAL A 76 6.66 -6.23 3.46
CA VAL A 76 5.47 -5.45 3.17
C VAL A 76 4.53 -6.32 2.37
N GLY A 77 3.23 -6.13 2.57
CA GLY A 77 2.25 -6.88 1.81
C GLY A 77 0.97 -6.10 1.67
N LEU A 78 0.20 -6.48 0.69
CA LEU A 78 -1.14 -5.97 0.53
C LEU A 78 -2.01 -6.65 1.56
N LYS A 79 -2.75 -5.85 2.31
CA LYS A 79 -3.65 -6.38 3.30
C LYS A 79 -4.99 -6.57 2.63
N GLU A 80 -5.59 -7.73 2.85
CA GLU A 80 -6.92 -7.94 2.32
C GLU A 80 -7.87 -6.93 2.90
N SER A 81 -8.67 -6.33 2.03
CA SER A 81 -9.63 -5.35 2.48
C SER A 81 -10.62 -6.02 3.41
N ALA A 82 -10.96 -5.34 4.49
CA ALA A 82 -12.03 -5.80 5.35
C ALA A 82 -13.37 -5.72 4.67
N GLU A 83 -13.48 -4.94 3.64
CA GLU A 83 -14.71 -4.85 2.87
C GLU A 83 -14.82 -6.04 1.96
N PRO A 84 -15.92 -6.79 2.03
CA PRO A 84 -16.09 -7.87 1.08
C PRO A 84 -16.20 -7.27 -0.31
N PRO A 85 -15.70 -7.99 -1.32
CA PRO A 85 -15.92 -7.54 -2.69
C PRO A 85 -17.41 -7.51 -2.95
N PRO A 86 -17.89 -6.59 -3.57
CA PRO A 86 -19.30 -6.56 -3.93
C PRO A 86 -19.68 -7.79 -4.71
N LEU A 87 -19.74 -8.57 -4.36
CA LEU A 87 -19.81 -9.57 -4.76
C LEU A 87 -19.38 -10.56 -4.72
N GLU A 88 -19.33 -10.65 -4.25
CA GLU A 88 -18.87 -11.41 -4.13
C GLU A 88 -18.94 -12.05 -3.71
N SER A 89 -19.34 -12.02 -3.49
CA SER A 89 -19.27 -12.69 -3.17
C SER A 89 -19.50 -13.38 -2.95
N GLY A 90 -19.93 -13.43 -2.87
CA GLY A 90 -19.99 -14.14 -2.85
C GLY A 90 -20.14 -14.69 -2.53
N GLN A 91 -20.05 -14.58 -2.50
CA GLN A 91 -19.92 -15.08 -2.32
C GLN A 91 -19.94 -15.69 -2.05
N LEU A 92 -20.13 -15.66 -1.95
CA LEU A 92 -19.94 -16.23 -1.79
C LEU A 92 -20.08 -16.82 -1.47
N THR A 93 -20.42 -16.90 -1.37
CA THR A 93 -20.36 -17.49 -1.28
C THR A 93 -20.29 -17.95 -1.11
N GLY A 94 -20.57 -17.92 -0.97
CA GLY A 94 -20.34 -18.42 -1.07
C GLY A 94 -20.50 -18.72 -0.95
N SER A 95 -20.76 -18.89 -1.04
CA SER A 95 -20.51 -19.17 -1.08
C SER A 95 -20.35 -19.25 -0.96
#